data_395919d3bcab22badaba7c70a9269a3c
#
_entry.id   395919d3bcab22badaba7c70a9269a3c
#
_cell.length_a   1.000
_cell.length_b   1.000
_cell.length_c   1.000
_cell.angle_alpha   90.00
_cell.angle_beta   90.00
_cell.angle_gamma   90.00
#
_symmetry.space_group_name_H-M   'P 1'
#
loop_
_entity.id
_entity.type
_entity.pdbx_description
1 polymer ?
#
loop_
_entity_poly.entity_id
_entity_poly.type
_entity_poly.pdbx_seq_one_letter_code
_entity_poly.pdbx_strand_id
1 'polypeptide(L)'
;SVKQSNLCSEITLPTDEDRTAVCCLSSVNLAKYDEWSTSPTFIPDMIRMLDNVLEHFIQATYDFSYDYKGDVLDMKVKEGMEGFTKAGYSAYRERSLGLGAMGFHTYLQKLNVPFEGPIATGQNLKMFRQIKELANKTSMELAEERGEAPDMEGTGMRNAHLLAVAPNATSSIICGGTS
;
A
#
# COMPACT_ATOMS: atom_id res chain seq x y z
N SER A 1 1.76 -6.89 -18.80
CA SER A 1 2.76 -7.80 -18.20
C SER A 1 3.76 -7.01 -17.36
N VAL A 2 4.24 -7.59 -16.25
CA VAL A 2 5.31 -6.99 -15.45
C VAL A 2 6.60 -7.03 -16.26
N LYS A 3 7.23 -5.87 -16.46
CA LYS A 3 8.49 -5.75 -17.21
C LYS A 3 9.67 -5.32 -16.34
N GLN A 4 9.38 -4.71 -15.19
CA GLN A 4 10.39 -4.21 -14.25
C GLN A 4 9.79 -4.10 -12.83
N SER A 5 10.65 -4.00 -11.82
CA SER A 5 10.30 -3.62 -10.48
C SER A 5 10.58 -2.12 -10.25
N ASN A 6 10.14 -1.58 -9.12
CA ASN A 6 10.63 -0.30 -8.64
C ASN A 6 12.11 -0.37 -8.20
N LEU A 7 12.68 0.75 -7.77
CA LEU A 7 14.11 0.92 -7.50
C LEU A 7 14.70 -0.13 -6.56
N CYS A 8 13.99 -0.50 -5.52
CA CYS A 8 14.47 -1.43 -4.48
C CYS A 8 13.86 -2.84 -4.58
N SER A 9 13.16 -3.12 -5.66
CA SER A 9 12.53 -4.42 -5.94
C SER A 9 11.49 -4.88 -4.90
N GLU A 10 10.98 -3.97 -4.07
CA GLU A 10 10.00 -4.28 -3.03
C GLU A 10 8.60 -4.55 -3.59
N ILE A 11 8.31 -4.14 -4.82
CA ILE A 11 7.04 -4.37 -5.50
C ILE A 11 7.22 -4.47 -7.01
N THR A 12 6.44 -5.32 -7.65
CA THR A 12 6.38 -5.45 -9.10
C THR A 12 4.97 -5.16 -9.59
N LEU A 13 4.83 -4.19 -10.47
CA LEU A 13 3.56 -3.71 -10.99
C LEU A 13 3.53 -3.76 -12.52
N PRO A 14 2.36 -3.91 -13.16
CA PRO A 14 2.24 -3.85 -14.60
C PRO A 14 2.70 -2.50 -15.15
N THR A 15 3.51 -2.56 -16.19
CA THR A 15 3.98 -1.40 -16.96
C THR A 15 3.90 -1.71 -18.43
N ASP A 16 3.39 -0.78 -19.24
CA ASP A 16 3.27 -0.89 -20.69
C ASP A 16 3.27 0.48 -21.36
N GLU A 17 2.82 0.56 -22.62
CA GLU A 17 2.78 1.80 -23.38
C GLU A 17 1.82 2.84 -22.77
N ASP A 18 0.77 2.39 -22.09
CA ASP A 18 -0.28 3.23 -21.50
C ASP A 18 -0.15 3.40 -20.00
N ARG A 19 0.71 2.60 -19.34
CA ARG A 19 0.87 2.55 -17.90
C ARG A 19 2.29 2.80 -17.43
N THR A 20 2.44 3.75 -16.52
CA THR A 20 3.62 3.86 -15.66
C THR A 20 3.22 3.44 -14.25
N ALA A 21 3.75 2.31 -13.81
CA ALA A 21 3.40 1.76 -12.51
C ALA A 21 3.68 2.73 -11.36
N VAL A 22 2.70 2.91 -10.49
CA VAL A 22 2.79 3.72 -9.27
C VAL A 22 2.21 2.97 -8.09
N CYS A 23 2.78 3.21 -6.91
CA CYS A 23 2.33 2.65 -5.66
C CYS A 23 2.46 3.68 -4.55
N CYS A 24 1.50 3.73 -3.65
CA CYS A 24 1.55 4.57 -2.47
C CYS A 24 2.17 3.78 -1.32
N LEU A 25 3.32 4.25 -0.82
CA LEU A 25 4.13 3.54 0.18
C LEU A 25 4.04 4.19 1.56
N SER A 26 4.00 3.35 2.59
CA SER A 26 4.22 3.73 3.99
C SER A 26 4.83 2.56 4.76
N SER A 27 5.29 2.80 5.99
CA SER A 27 5.86 1.74 6.82
C SER A 27 5.45 1.89 8.27
N VAL A 28 5.04 0.79 8.90
CA VAL A 28 4.79 0.74 10.33
C VAL A 28 6.07 0.53 11.11
N ASN A 29 6.19 1.14 12.29
CA ASN A 29 7.33 0.96 13.17
C ASN A 29 7.13 -0.26 14.08
N LEU A 30 7.76 -1.38 13.73
CA LEU A 30 7.71 -2.63 14.51
C LEU A 30 8.43 -2.52 15.87
N ALA A 31 9.36 -1.56 16.04
CA ALA A 31 9.93 -1.30 17.34
C ALA A 31 8.88 -0.86 18.39
N LYS A 32 7.71 -0.43 17.92
CA LYS A 32 6.54 -0.04 18.70
C LYS A 32 5.38 -1.03 18.59
N TYR A 33 5.64 -2.26 18.15
CA TYR A 33 4.62 -3.27 17.91
C TYR A 33 3.68 -3.46 19.10
N ASP A 34 4.20 -3.59 20.31
CA ASP A 34 3.41 -3.81 21.52
C ASP A 34 2.48 -2.64 21.85
N GLU A 35 2.81 -1.42 21.39
CA GLU A 35 2.00 -0.22 21.62
C GLU A 35 0.77 -0.17 20.70
N TRP A 36 0.89 -0.64 19.46
CA TRP A 36 -0.17 -0.53 18.46
C TRP A 36 -0.85 -1.87 18.10
N SER A 37 -0.24 -3.01 18.39
CA SER A 37 -0.73 -4.33 17.96
C SER A 37 -2.10 -4.72 18.54
N THR A 38 -2.49 -4.11 19.67
CA THR A 38 -3.81 -4.31 20.30
C THR A 38 -4.87 -3.34 19.76
N SER A 39 -4.49 -2.34 18.99
CA SER A 39 -5.44 -1.42 18.37
C SER A 39 -6.12 -2.09 17.17
N PRO A 40 -7.45 -2.19 17.16
CA PRO A 40 -8.19 -2.80 16.05
C PRO A 40 -8.19 -1.92 14.80
N THR A 41 -7.88 -0.62 14.93
CA THR A 41 -7.98 0.36 13.82
C THR A 41 -6.64 0.75 13.23
N PHE A 42 -5.52 0.53 13.91
CA PHE A 42 -4.22 1.06 13.49
C PHE A 42 -3.83 0.66 12.05
N ILE A 43 -3.83 -0.64 11.74
CA ILE A 43 -3.53 -1.10 10.37
C ILE A 43 -4.66 -0.73 9.39
N PRO A 44 -5.96 -0.91 9.73
CA PRO A 44 -7.04 -0.39 8.90
C PRO A 44 -6.92 1.09 8.55
N ASP A 45 -6.61 1.95 9.51
CA ASP A 45 -6.45 3.40 9.29
C ASP A 45 -5.27 3.70 8.35
N MET A 46 -4.16 2.96 8.46
CA MET A 46 -3.03 3.07 7.55
C MET A 46 -3.40 2.70 6.10
N ILE A 47 -4.13 1.61 5.89
CA ILE A 47 -4.60 1.20 4.55
C ILE A 47 -5.57 2.23 3.99
N ARG A 48 -6.54 2.70 4.79
CA ARG A 48 -7.49 3.75 4.38
C ARG A 48 -6.78 5.07 4.05
N MET A 49 -5.79 5.45 4.84
CA MET A 49 -4.96 6.63 4.57
C MET A 49 -4.24 6.51 3.22
N LEU A 50 -3.60 5.38 2.95
CA LEU A 50 -2.90 5.15 1.68
C LEU A 50 -3.86 5.15 0.49
N ASP A 51 -5.04 4.52 0.61
CA ASP A 51 -6.08 4.57 -0.44
C ASP A 51 -6.57 6.02 -0.67
N ASN A 52 -6.72 6.82 0.37
CA ASN A 52 -7.10 8.22 0.26
C ASN A 52 -6.02 9.08 -0.43
N VAL A 53 -4.74 8.84 -0.13
CA VAL A 53 -3.62 9.52 -0.80
C VAL A 53 -3.60 9.18 -2.28
N LEU A 54 -3.82 7.91 -2.62
CA LEU A 54 -3.89 7.46 -4.01
C LEU A 54 -5.11 8.04 -4.73
N GLU A 55 -6.27 8.06 -4.07
CA GLU A 55 -7.49 8.71 -4.58
C GLU A 55 -7.26 10.19 -4.88
N HIS A 56 -6.59 10.90 -3.95
CA HIS A 56 -6.24 12.31 -4.16
C HIS A 56 -5.37 12.51 -5.41
N PHE A 57 -4.37 11.64 -5.63
CA PHE A 57 -3.54 11.68 -6.83
C PHE A 57 -4.35 11.42 -8.11
N ILE A 58 -5.24 10.44 -8.10
CA ILE A 58 -6.11 10.11 -9.24
C ILE A 58 -7.02 11.31 -9.56
N GLN A 59 -7.68 11.87 -8.55
CA GLN A 59 -8.56 13.04 -8.70
C GLN A 59 -7.80 14.31 -9.09
N ALA A 60 -6.53 14.44 -8.68
CA ALA A 60 -5.69 15.55 -9.13
C ALA A 60 -5.34 15.44 -10.62
N THR A 61 -5.25 14.21 -11.14
CA THR A 61 -4.85 13.93 -12.53
C THR A 61 -6.03 14.00 -13.50
N TYR A 62 -7.23 13.55 -13.07
CA TYR A 62 -8.37 13.37 -13.95
C TYR A 62 -9.64 14.06 -13.48
N ASP A 63 -10.45 14.52 -14.44
CA ASP A 63 -11.87 14.79 -14.27
C ASP A 63 -12.68 13.57 -14.72
N PHE A 64 -13.56 13.10 -13.87
CA PHE A 64 -14.43 11.97 -14.13
C PHE A 64 -15.85 12.42 -14.45
N SER A 65 -16.47 11.81 -15.45
CA SER A 65 -17.92 11.84 -15.64
C SER A 65 -18.53 10.49 -15.29
N TYR A 66 -19.74 10.49 -14.74
CA TYR A 66 -20.41 9.31 -14.24
C TYR A 66 -21.79 9.18 -14.91
N ASP A 67 -22.25 7.94 -15.06
CA ASP A 67 -23.63 7.68 -15.45
C ASP A 67 -24.60 7.83 -14.26
N TYR A 68 -25.89 7.57 -14.51
CA TYR A 68 -26.93 7.64 -13.48
C TYR A 68 -26.83 6.55 -12.39
N LYS A 69 -26.00 5.52 -12.60
CA LYS A 69 -25.69 4.49 -11.60
C LYS A 69 -24.43 4.78 -10.80
N GLY A 70 -23.67 5.80 -11.19
CA GLY A 70 -22.39 6.15 -10.60
C GLY A 70 -21.19 5.44 -11.25
N ASP A 71 -21.38 4.75 -12.38
CA ASP A 71 -20.30 4.15 -13.15
C ASP A 71 -19.54 5.21 -13.94
N VAL A 72 -18.21 5.08 -14.04
CA VAL A 72 -17.37 6.01 -14.77
C VAL A 72 -17.63 5.87 -16.27
N LEU A 73 -18.14 6.95 -16.88
CA LEU A 73 -18.39 7.05 -18.32
C LEU A 73 -17.17 7.55 -19.09
N ASP A 74 -16.47 8.53 -18.55
CA ASP A 74 -15.35 9.17 -19.20
C ASP A 74 -14.35 9.70 -18.17
N MET A 75 -13.10 9.77 -18.57
CA MET A 75 -11.98 10.20 -17.73
C MET A 75 -11.08 11.12 -18.55
N LYS A 76 -11.09 12.41 -18.25
CA LYS A 76 -10.30 13.42 -18.96
C LYS A 76 -9.13 13.90 -18.11
N VAL A 77 -7.96 13.97 -18.72
CA VAL A 77 -6.78 14.54 -18.08
C VAL A 77 -6.99 16.03 -17.82
N LYS A 78 -6.72 16.47 -16.60
CA LYS A 78 -6.80 17.88 -16.22
C LYS A 78 -5.69 18.68 -16.88
N GLU A 79 -5.95 19.93 -17.17
CA GLU A 79 -4.97 20.88 -17.72
C GLU A 79 -3.72 20.94 -16.82
N GLY A 80 -2.55 20.80 -17.39
CA GLY A 80 -1.27 20.79 -16.70
C GLY A 80 -0.86 19.43 -16.10
N MET A 81 -1.70 18.40 -16.22
CA MET A 81 -1.43 17.05 -15.70
C MET A 81 -1.06 16.03 -16.78
N GLU A 82 -0.81 16.47 -18.02
CA GLU A 82 -0.54 15.60 -19.17
C GLU A 82 0.69 14.68 -18.96
N GLY A 83 1.69 15.17 -18.23
CA GLY A 83 2.89 14.38 -17.88
C GLY A 83 2.61 13.23 -16.89
N PHE A 84 1.48 13.24 -16.21
CA PHE A 84 1.09 12.23 -15.22
C PHE A 84 0.03 11.24 -15.72
N THR A 85 -0.41 11.36 -16.99
CA THR A 85 -1.48 10.55 -17.57
C THR A 85 -1.28 9.05 -17.34
N LYS A 86 -0.11 8.50 -17.71
CA LYS A 86 0.17 7.06 -17.57
C LYS A 86 0.25 6.60 -16.11
N ALA A 87 0.76 7.45 -15.22
CA ALA A 87 0.84 7.18 -13.79
C ALA A 87 -0.55 7.24 -13.14
N GLY A 88 -1.35 8.25 -13.46
CA GLY A 88 -2.73 8.37 -12.99
C GLY A 88 -3.61 7.22 -13.48
N TYR A 89 -3.43 6.80 -14.73
CA TYR A 89 -4.16 5.64 -15.28
C TYR A 89 -3.79 4.35 -14.55
N SER A 90 -2.50 4.09 -14.32
CA SER A 90 -2.07 2.94 -13.52
C SER A 90 -2.65 2.99 -12.11
N ALA A 91 -2.58 4.15 -11.45
CA ALA A 91 -3.14 4.34 -10.11
C ALA A 91 -4.64 4.05 -10.05
N TYR A 92 -5.41 4.53 -11.02
CA TYR A 92 -6.84 4.28 -11.14
C TYR A 92 -7.17 2.80 -11.34
N ARG A 93 -6.43 2.14 -12.26
CA ARG A 93 -6.68 0.75 -12.64
C ARG A 93 -6.42 -0.26 -11.53
N GLU A 94 -5.35 -0.07 -10.77
CA GLU A 94 -4.83 -1.07 -9.84
C GLU A 94 -5.03 -0.69 -8.37
N ARG A 95 -5.01 0.62 -8.06
CA ARG A 95 -5.02 1.13 -6.69
C ARG A 95 -4.00 0.43 -5.78
N SER A 96 -2.78 0.25 -6.28
CA SER A 96 -1.72 -0.48 -5.58
C SER A 96 -1.17 0.31 -4.40
N LEU A 97 -1.20 -0.30 -3.23
CA LEU A 97 -0.65 0.20 -1.98
C LEU A 97 0.57 -0.63 -1.58
N GLY A 98 1.45 -0.06 -0.80
CA GLY A 98 2.62 -0.75 -0.27
C GLY A 98 2.86 -0.39 1.19
N LEU A 99 2.08 -0.99 2.10
CA LEU A 99 2.36 -0.89 3.52
C LEU A 99 3.49 -1.84 3.89
N GLY A 100 4.62 -1.28 4.31
CA GLY A 100 5.81 -1.99 4.75
C GLY A 100 6.03 -1.88 6.26
N ALA A 101 7.25 -2.20 6.67
CA ALA A 101 7.65 -2.17 8.06
C ALA A 101 9.11 -1.73 8.21
N MET A 102 9.43 -1.13 9.36
CA MET A 102 10.78 -0.81 9.81
C MET A 102 10.90 -1.15 11.30
N GLY A 103 12.12 -1.19 11.82
CA GLY A 103 12.35 -1.35 13.26
C GLY A 103 12.25 -2.79 13.78
N PHE A 104 12.20 -3.82 12.93
CA PHE A 104 12.12 -5.20 13.38
C PHE A 104 13.36 -5.61 14.18
N HIS A 105 14.56 -5.28 13.69
CA HIS A 105 15.79 -5.56 14.44
C HIS A 105 15.82 -4.83 15.79
N THR A 106 15.40 -3.55 15.83
CA THR A 106 15.26 -2.80 17.08
C THR A 106 14.31 -3.50 18.07
N TYR A 107 13.20 -4.05 17.58
CA TYR A 107 12.28 -4.82 18.41
C TYR A 107 12.94 -6.06 19.00
N LEU A 108 13.64 -6.84 18.17
CA LEU A 108 14.38 -8.04 18.63
C LEU A 108 15.47 -7.70 19.66
N GLN A 109 16.19 -6.58 19.46
CA GLN A 109 17.18 -6.10 20.41
C GLN A 109 16.54 -5.78 21.78
N LYS A 110 15.38 -5.15 21.80
CA LYS A 110 14.64 -4.90 23.07
C LYS A 110 14.27 -6.20 23.80
N LEU A 111 13.98 -7.25 23.05
CA LEU A 111 13.68 -8.57 23.61
C LEU A 111 14.93 -9.40 23.94
N ASN A 112 16.13 -8.89 23.62
CA ASN A 112 17.39 -9.62 23.74
C ASN A 112 17.40 -10.93 22.90
N VAL A 113 16.77 -10.87 21.71
CA VAL A 113 16.63 -11.99 20.77
C VAL A 113 17.57 -11.80 19.59
N PRO A 114 18.39 -12.80 19.23
CA PRO A 114 19.20 -12.77 18.02
C PRO A 114 18.33 -12.61 16.77
N PHE A 115 18.84 -11.88 15.76
CA PHE A 115 18.13 -11.69 14.48
C PHE A 115 17.89 -13.01 13.76
N GLU A 116 18.85 -13.91 13.82
CA GLU A 116 18.74 -15.26 13.27
C GLU A 116 18.23 -16.23 14.34
N GLY A 117 17.23 -17.03 13.98
CA GLY A 117 16.75 -18.07 14.87
C GLY A 117 15.22 -18.21 14.93
N PRO A 118 14.74 -19.27 15.58
CA PRO A 118 13.32 -19.61 15.58
C PRO A 118 12.45 -18.58 16.29
N ILE A 119 12.96 -17.89 17.30
CA ILE A 119 12.19 -16.86 18.03
C ILE A 119 11.97 -15.65 17.14
N ALA A 120 13.03 -15.16 16.46
CA ALA A 120 12.91 -14.07 15.50
C ALA A 120 11.95 -14.42 14.36
N THR A 121 12.07 -15.63 13.81
CA THR A 121 11.14 -16.15 12.79
C THR A 121 9.69 -16.16 13.29
N GLY A 122 9.47 -16.62 14.53
CA GLY A 122 8.14 -16.63 15.14
C GLY A 122 7.55 -15.21 15.31
N GLN A 123 8.35 -14.25 15.75
CA GLN A 123 7.92 -12.84 15.85
C GLN A 123 7.59 -12.25 14.46
N ASN A 124 8.45 -12.49 13.47
CA ASN A 124 8.20 -12.06 12.10
C ASN A 124 6.87 -12.60 11.57
N LEU A 125 6.65 -13.90 11.67
CA LEU A 125 5.40 -14.54 11.21
C LEU A 125 4.18 -13.98 11.94
N LYS A 126 4.24 -13.78 13.26
CA LYS A 126 3.17 -13.21 14.06
C LYS A 126 2.79 -11.81 13.57
N MET A 127 3.78 -10.93 13.45
CA MET A 127 3.58 -9.52 13.10
C MET A 127 3.02 -9.38 11.68
N PHE A 128 3.66 -10.01 10.70
CA PHE A 128 3.25 -9.88 9.30
C PHE A 128 1.95 -10.63 8.98
N ARG A 129 1.62 -11.69 9.69
CA ARG A 129 0.29 -12.32 9.60
C ARG A 129 -0.79 -11.34 10.02
N GLN A 130 -0.65 -10.70 11.18
CA GLN A 130 -1.60 -9.70 11.67
C GLN A 130 -1.75 -8.54 10.68
N ILE A 131 -0.64 -7.97 10.22
CA ILE A 131 -0.66 -6.87 9.25
C ILE A 131 -1.39 -7.29 7.97
N LYS A 132 -1.06 -8.47 7.43
CA LYS A 132 -1.68 -8.98 6.19
C LYS A 132 -3.19 -9.23 6.36
N GLU A 133 -3.59 -9.87 7.45
CA GLU A 133 -5.01 -10.18 7.70
C GLU A 133 -5.84 -8.91 7.82
N LEU A 134 -5.36 -7.91 8.57
CA LEU A 134 -6.04 -6.63 8.74
C LEU A 134 -6.04 -5.81 7.45
N ALA A 135 -4.94 -5.80 6.69
CA ALA A 135 -4.86 -5.10 5.41
C ALA A 135 -5.84 -5.70 4.38
N ASN A 136 -5.86 -7.03 4.25
CA ASN A 136 -6.80 -7.71 3.35
C ASN A 136 -8.25 -7.41 3.72
N LYS A 137 -8.61 -7.56 5.00
CA LYS A 137 -9.95 -7.26 5.49
C LYS A 137 -10.36 -5.83 5.16
N THR A 138 -9.47 -4.86 5.40
CA THR A 138 -9.74 -3.44 5.11
C THR A 138 -9.91 -3.18 3.62
N SER A 139 -9.13 -3.83 2.75
CA SER A 139 -9.32 -3.69 1.30
C SER A 139 -10.65 -4.27 0.83
N MET A 140 -11.13 -5.35 1.44
CA MET A 140 -12.47 -5.89 1.17
C MET A 140 -13.56 -4.90 1.63
N GLU A 141 -13.46 -4.36 2.84
CA GLU A 141 -14.38 -3.33 3.34
C GLU A 141 -14.38 -2.09 2.44
N LEU A 142 -13.21 -1.65 1.97
CA LEU A 142 -13.10 -0.54 1.02
C LEU A 142 -13.71 -0.87 -0.34
N ALA A 143 -13.64 -2.12 -0.81
CA ALA A 143 -14.31 -2.55 -2.02
C ALA A 143 -15.84 -2.46 -1.89
N GLU A 144 -16.40 -2.85 -0.73
CA GLU A 144 -17.83 -2.70 -0.45
C GLU A 144 -18.25 -1.22 -0.34
N GLU A 145 -17.42 -0.37 0.27
CA GLU A 145 -17.72 1.05 0.49
C GLU A 145 -17.55 1.92 -0.76
N ARG A 146 -16.55 1.61 -1.62
CA ARG A 146 -16.06 2.51 -2.68
C ARG A 146 -15.93 1.83 -4.04
N GLY A 147 -16.25 0.55 -4.14
CA GLY A 147 -16.06 -0.27 -5.33
C GLY A 147 -14.65 -0.87 -5.45
N GLU A 148 -14.53 -1.91 -6.22
CA GLU A 148 -13.27 -2.56 -6.60
C GLU A 148 -12.47 -1.66 -7.57
N ALA A 149 -11.15 -1.79 -7.61
CA ALA A 149 -10.38 -1.21 -8.70
C ALA A 149 -10.71 -1.94 -10.02
N PRO A 150 -10.64 -1.27 -11.19
CA PRO A 150 -10.97 -1.92 -12.46
C PRO A 150 -10.19 -3.20 -12.76
N ASP A 151 -8.93 -3.32 -12.32
CA ASP A 151 -8.13 -4.54 -12.49
C ASP A 151 -8.40 -5.61 -11.41
N MET A 152 -9.26 -5.30 -10.44
CA MET A 152 -9.67 -6.19 -9.34
C MET A 152 -11.12 -6.63 -9.45
N GLU A 153 -11.81 -6.29 -10.52
CA GLU A 153 -13.22 -6.62 -10.72
C GLU A 153 -13.51 -8.11 -10.49
N GLY A 154 -14.50 -8.38 -9.64
CA GLY A 154 -14.91 -9.74 -9.27
C GLY A 154 -14.04 -10.44 -8.22
N THR A 155 -13.05 -9.75 -7.64
CA THR A 155 -12.18 -10.33 -6.60
C THR A 155 -12.64 -10.05 -5.19
N GLY A 156 -13.52 -9.07 -4.98
CA GLY A 156 -13.90 -8.56 -3.66
C GLY A 156 -12.85 -7.65 -3.02
N MET A 157 -11.82 -7.24 -3.75
CA MET A 157 -10.73 -6.39 -3.25
C MET A 157 -10.71 -5.04 -3.95
N ARG A 158 -10.48 -3.96 -3.18
CA ARG A 158 -10.31 -2.63 -3.77
C ARG A 158 -8.91 -2.44 -4.37
N ASN A 159 -7.89 -2.99 -3.75
CA ASN A 159 -6.48 -2.70 -4.06
C ASN A 159 -5.79 -3.95 -4.60
N ALA A 160 -5.06 -3.84 -5.70
CA ALA A 160 -4.34 -4.97 -6.31
C ALA A 160 -3.12 -5.42 -5.46
N HIS A 161 -2.48 -4.48 -4.77
CA HIS A 161 -1.40 -4.73 -3.83
C HIS A 161 -1.66 -3.97 -2.53
N LEU A 162 -1.23 -4.52 -1.41
CA LEU A 162 -1.42 -3.94 -0.08
C LEU A 162 -0.11 -3.77 0.69
N LEU A 163 0.84 -4.66 0.47
CA LEU A 163 2.06 -4.74 1.25
C LEU A 163 3.30 -4.65 0.34
N ALA A 164 4.26 -3.84 0.77
CA ALA A 164 5.60 -3.78 0.17
C ALA A 164 6.59 -3.31 1.24
N VAL A 165 7.68 -4.04 1.44
CA VAL A 165 8.70 -3.68 2.43
C VAL A 165 9.78 -2.85 1.77
N ALA A 166 9.63 -1.53 1.85
CA ALA A 166 10.61 -0.57 1.35
C ALA A 166 11.82 -0.46 2.30
N PRO A 167 12.99 0.01 1.83
CA PRO A 167 14.24 0.06 2.62
C PRO A 167 14.20 0.94 3.88
N ASN A 168 13.45 2.02 3.88
CA ASN A 168 13.24 2.92 5.03
C ASN A 168 14.50 3.55 5.66
N ALA A 169 15.61 3.68 4.94
CA ALA A 169 16.88 4.13 5.50
C ALA A 169 16.76 5.47 6.27
N THR A 170 16.17 6.50 5.67
CA THR A 170 15.98 7.80 6.31
C THR A 170 14.84 7.80 7.33
N SER A 171 13.72 7.14 7.00
CA SER A 171 12.54 7.08 7.88
C SER A 171 12.85 6.40 9.20
N SER A 172 13.65 5.32 9.17
CA SER A 172 14.04 4.60 10.39
C SER A 172 14.91 5.45 11.31
N ILE A 173 15.82 6.24 10.75
CA ILE A 173 16.65 7.19 11.54
C ILE A 173 15.76 8.22 12.24
N ILE A 174 14.82 8.83 11.51
CA ILE A 174 13.88 9.82 12.06
C ILE A 174 13.03 9.20 13.16
N CYS A 175 12.60 7.95 12.98
CA CYS A 175 11.75 7.23 13.96
C CYS A 175 12.55 6.55 15.08
N GLY A 176 13.88 6.70 15.12
CA GLY A 176 14.74 6.16 16.18
C GLY A 176 14.84 4.64 16.18
N GLY A 177 14.85 4.00 15.00
CA GLY A 177 14.91 2.56 14.84
C GLY A 177 15.84 2.11 13.71
N THR A 178 15.79 0.82 13.39
CA THR A 178 16.47 0.22 12.25
C THR A 178 15.56 0.20 11.02
N SER A 179 16.16 0.19 9.83
CA SER A 179 15.44 0.02 8.56
C SER A 179 14.99 -1.43 8.35
#